data_ecc6946cfb31963a65425f08dc536fac
#
_entry.id   ecc6946cfb31963a65425f08dc536fac
#
_cell.length_a   1.000
_cell.length_b   1.000
_cell.length_c   1.000
_cell.angle_alpha   90.00
_cell.angle_beta   90.00
_cell.angle_gamma   90.00
#
_symmetry.space_group_name_H-M   'P 1'
#
loop_
_entity.id
_entity.type
_entity.pdbx_description
1 polymer ?
#
loop_
_entity_poly.entity_id
_entity_poly.type
_entity_poly.pdbx_seq_one_letter_code
_entity_poly.pdbx_strand_id
1 'polypeptide(L)'
;STEVVAVGAKDLEFLDLMLETKGYLEPKKLEAVGLRLKGGASSFARVALYSLPSPKAYKDRKLLGEITSPASDEVTLTLTEPLELKEGKSYYYLTADLTETVEAGVALDLVLPSLTLSGEQTAVASPDPDGSREARRFYSMKSGEETISVSAPITFYDDGGADGKYTKGFSGTVHFVPRKGEVIRCRIHSLRLHRLDALTFYHGMKAEEDK
;
A
#
# COMPACT_ATOMS: atom_id res chain seq x y z
N SER A 1 12.25 -3.41 -3.96
CA SER A 1 12.23 -3.00 -2.53
C SER A 1 10.81 -3.10 -2.00
N THR A 2 10.68 -3.44 -0.70
CA THR A 2 9.37 -3.46 -0.04
C THR A 2 9.13 -2.10 0.61
N GLU A 3 8.03 -1.45 0.29
CA GLU A 3 7.55 -0.26 0.98
C GLU A 3 6.51 -0.63 2.04
N VAL A 4 6.50 0.12 3.13
CA VAL A 4 5.51 -0.04 4.19
C VAL A 4 4.35 0.92 3.93
N VAL A 5 3.12 0.39 3.95
CA VAL A 5 1.89 1.16 3.72
C VAL A 5 0.89 0.94 4.85
N ALA A 6 0.06 1.93 5.12
CA ALA A 6 -0.99 1.81 6.14
C ALA A 6 -2.11 0.87 5.69
N VAL A 7 -2.68 0.10 6.61
CA VAL A 7 -3.97 -0.55 6.37
C VAL A 7 -5.01 0.54 6.07
N GLY A 8 -5.92 0.28 5.13
CA GLY A 8 -6.91 1.27 4.69
C GLY A 8 -6.35 2.42 3.85
N ALA A 9 -5.05 2.42 3.51
CA ALA A 9 -4.47 3.43 2.64
C ALA A 9 -5.13 3.43 1.26
N LYS A 10 -5.26 4.61 0.68
CA LYS A 10 -5.93 4.81 -0.60
C LYS A 10 -4.95 5.32 -1.64
N ASP A 11 -5.30 5.03 -2.90
CA ASP A 11 -4.60 5.54 -4.08
C ASP A 11 -3.10 5.19 -4.09
N LEU A 12 -2.77 4.01 -3.56
CA LEU A 12 -1.40 3.52 -3.54
C LEU A 12 -0.95 3.16 -4.96
N GLU A 13 0.22 3.65 -5.31
CA GLU A 13 0.90 3.30 -6.55
C GLU A 13 1.37 1.84 -6.52
N PHE A 14 1.08 1.09 -7.57
CA PHE A 14 1.56 -0.29 -7.71
C PHE A 14 2.36 -0.50 -8.99
N LEU A 15 1.84 -0.11 -10.15
CA LEU A 15 2.49 -0.36 -11.43
C LEU A 15 2.41 0.85 -12.37
N ASP A 16 3.55 1.18 -12.96
CA ASP A 16 3.63 1.99 -14.19
C ASP A 16 3.71 1.05 -15.40
N LEU A 17 2.85 1.26 -16.38
CA LEU A 17 2.81 0.50 -17.62
C LEU A 17 3.08 1.42 -18.79
N MET A 18 4.01 1.05 -19.66
CA MET A 18 4.23 1.68 -20.95
C MET A 18 3.91 0.69 -22.06
N LEU A 19 3.02 1.08 -22.97
CA LEU A 19 2.75 0.35 -24.19
C LEU A 19 3.37 1.12 -25.37
N GLU A 20 4.10 0.41 -26.22
CA GLU A 20 4.63 0.96 -27.47
C GLU A 20 3.93 0.27 -28.64
N THR A 21 3.25 1.07 -29.48
CA THR A 21 2.58 0.60 -30.70
C THR A 21 3.33 1.11 -31.92
N LYS A 22 3.42 0.26 -32.95
CA LYS A 22 4.04 0.58 -34.23
C LYS A 22 3.02 0.37 -35.33
N GLY A 23 2.92 1.35 -36.21
CA GLY A 23 1.97 1.36 -37.33
C GLY A 23 0.62 1.95 -36.94
N TYR A 24 -0.16 2.36 -37.94
CA TYR A 24 -1.40 3.11 -37.77
C TYR A 24 -2.54 2.62 -38.68
N LEU A 25 -2.31 1.61 -39.51
CA LEU A 25 -3.32 1.15 -40.49
C LEU A 25 -4.50 0.47 -39.82
N GLU A 26 -4.25 -0.28 -38.74
CA GLU A 26 -5.28 -0.94 -37.95
C GLU A 26 -4.98 -0.72 -36.45
N PRO A 27 -5.40 0.43 -35.89
CA PRO A 27 -5.10 0.74 -34.50
C PRO A 27 -5.81 -0.26 -33.58
N LYS A 28 -5.04 -0.87 -32.69
CA LYS A 28 -5.58 -1.75 -31.63
C LYS A 28 -6.25 -0.92 -30.55
N LYS A 29 -7.25 -1.47 -29.91
CA LYS A 29 -7.95 -0.86 -28.79
C LYS A 29 -7.64 -1.64 -27.52
N LEU A 30 -7.20 -0.96 -26.46
CA LEU A 30 -7.12 -1.54 -25.13
C LEU A 30 -8.53 -1.61 -24.54
N GLU A 31 -8.97 -2.80 -24.15
CA GLU A 31 -10.32 -3.06 -23.66
C GLU A 31 -10.33 -3.51 -22.20
N ALA A 32 -9.32 -4.27 -21.79
CA ALA A 32 -9.19 -4.77 -20.44
C ALA A 32 -7.74 -5.10 -20.08
N VAL A 33 -7.48 -5.22 -18.78
CA VAL A 33 -6.23 -5.71 -18.21
C VAL A 33 -6.54 -6.89 -17.28
N GLY A 34 -5.82 -7.99 -17.46
CA GLY A 34 -5.84 -9.11 -16.52
C GLY A 34 -4.87 -8.82 -15.38
N LEU A 35 -5.32 -9.02 -14.16
CA LEU A 35 -4.55 -8.73 -12.95
C LEU A 35 -4.54 -9.94 -12.03
N ARG A 36 -3.41 -10.13 -11.33
CA ARG A 36 -3.33 -11.01 -10.16
C ARG A 36 -2.97 -10.19 -8.94
N LEU A 37 -3.78 -10.32 -7.89
CA LEU A 37 -3.68 -9.59 -6.63
C LEU A 37 -2.89 -10.45 -5.62
N LYS A 38 -1.62 -10.12 -5.38
CA LYS A 38 -0.82 -10.77 -4.34
C LYS A 38 -1.17 -10.21 -2.98
N GLY A 39 -1.31 -11.09 -1.99
CA GLY A 39 -1.77 -10.73 -0.64
C GLY A 39 -3.28 -10.94 -0.43
N GLY A 40 -3.95 -11.49 -1.44
CA GLY A 40 -5.38 -11.87 -1.42
C GLY A 40 -6.33 -10.73 -1.80
N ALA A 41 -7.36 -11.06 -2.57
CA ALA A 41 -8.37 -10.11 -3.07
C ALA A 41 -9.02 -9.30 -1.94
N SER A 42 -9.27 -9.92 -0.79
CA SER A 42 -9.86 -9.26 0.39
C SER A 42 -9.03 -8.11 0.97
N SER A 43 -7.74 -8.03 0.60
CA SER A 43 -6.86 -6.94 1.00
C SER A 43 -7.12 -5.65 0.22
N PHE A 44 -7.77 -5.74 -0.93
CA PHE A 44 -8.00 -4.62 -1.85
C PHE A 44 -9.45 -4.17 -1.83
N ALA A 45 -9.69 -2.92 -1.47
CA ALA A 45 -11.01 -2.29 -1.55
C ALA A 45 -11.31 -1.84 -2.98
N ARG A 46 -10.28 -1.43 -3.74
CA ARG A 46 -10.38 -0.94 -5.11
C ARG A 46 -9.06 -1.14 -5.84
N VAL A 47 -9.12 -1.44 -7.13
CA VAL A 47 -7.99 -1.39 -8.07
C VAL A 47 -8.41 -0.56 -9.26
N ALA A 48 -7.60 0.39 -9.69
CA ALA A 48 -7.94 1.33 -10.75
C ALA A 48 -6.80 1.49 -11.76
N LEU A 49 -7.18 1.60 -13.04
CA LEU A 49 -6.28 1.88 -14.15
C LEU A 49 -6.52 3.30 -14.66
N TYR A 50 -5.43 4.03 -14.82
CA TYR A 50 -5.43 5.38 -15.36
C TYR A 50 -4.55 5.47 -16.61
N SER A 51 -4.87 6.38 -17.53
CA SER A 51 -3.94 6.86 -18.54
C SER A 51 -3.20 8.10 -18.05
N LEU A 52 -1.95 8.25 -18.49
CA LEU A 52 -1.11 9.40 -18.21
C LEU A 52 -0.76 10.12 -19.52
N PRO A 53 -0.76 11.46 -19.57
CA PRO A 53 -0.37 12.21 -20.78
C PRO A 53 1.14 12.10 -21.07
N SER A 54 1.96 11.80 -20.07
CA SER A 54 3.40 11.56 -20.18
C SER A 54 3.89 10.75 -18.97
N PRO A 55 5.13 10.21 -19.00
CA PRO A 55 5.68 9.47 -17.86
C PRO A 55 5.61 10.30 -16.58
N LYS A 56 5.14 9.68 -15.50
CA LYS A 56 5.04 10.28 -14.14
C LYS A 56 4.12 11.51 -14.00
N ALA A 57 3.29 11.80 -15.00
CA ALA A 57 2.30 12.87 -14.92
C ALA A 57 1.05 12.45 -14.12
N TYR A 58 1.24 11.97 -12.91
CA TYR A 58 0.18 11.36 -12.08
C TYR A 58 -0.95 12.32 -11.70
N LYS A 59 -0.68 13.63 -11.65
CA LYS A 59 -1.69 14.65 -11.34
C LYS A 59 -2.71 14.83 -12.48
N ASP A 60 -2.30 14.56 -13.71
CA ASP A 60 -3.12 14.74 -14.91
C ASP A 60 -3.68 13.41 -15.42
N ARG A 61 -3.74 12.41 -14.57
CA ARG A 61 -4.24 11.08 -14.88
C ARG A 61 -5.74 11.08 -15.17
N LYS A 62 -6.15 10.24 -16.12
CA LYS A 62 -7.56 10.01 -16.45
C LYS A 62 -7.93 8.57 -16.11
N LEU A 63 -8.98 8.36 -15.32
CA LEU A 63 -9.49 7.04 -15.01
C LEU A 63 -10.00 6.35 -16.29
N LEU A 64 -9.58 5.11 -16.51
CA LEU A 64 -10.01 4.26 -17.62
C LEU A 64 -10.98 3.17 -17.17
N GLY A 65 -10.80 2.65 -15.98
CA GLY A 65 -11.64 1.62 -15.38
C GLY A 65 -11.20 1.28 -13.97
N GLU A 66 -12.07 0.62 -13.22
CA GLU A 66 -11.81 0.20 -11.86
C GLU A 66 -12.58 -1.05 -11.47
N ILE A 67 -12.09 -1.77 -10.47
CA ILE A 67 -12.77 -2.85 -9.78
C ILE A 67 -12.87 -2.48 -8.32
N THR A 68 -14.06 -2.51 -7.75
CA THR A 68 -14.31 -2.35 -6.32
C THR A 68 -14.59 -3.71 -5.69
N SER A 69 -14.00 -3.95 -4.51
CA SER A 69 -14.16 -5.21 -3.77
C SER A 69 -13.94 -6.44 -4.63
N PRO A 70 -12.73 -6.65 -5.16
CA PRO A 70 -12.45 -7.79 -6.04
C PRO A 70 -12.81 -9.11 -5.35
N ALA A 71 -13.49 -10.00 -6.09
CA ALA A 71 -14.03 -11.25 -5.56
C ALA A 71 -13.01 -12.41 -5.58
N SER A 72 -11.93 -12.30 -6.34
CA SER A 72 -10.89 -13.31 -6.49
C SER A 72 -9.51 -12.67 -6.71
N ASP A 73 -8.46 -13.45 -6.48
CA ASP A 73 -7.08 -12.99 -6.67
C ASP A 73 -6.72 -12.78 -8.15
N GLU A 74 -7.43 -13.43 -9.05
CA GLU A 74 -7.32 -13.20 -10.49
C GLU A 74 -8.57 -12.49 -10.97
N VAL A 75 -8.39 -11.29 -11.52
CA VAL A 75 -9.48 -10.42 -11.97
C VAL A 75 -9.17 -9.81 -13.33
N THR A 76 -10.23 -9.46 -14.05
CA THR A 76 -10.12 -8.68 -15.30
C THR A 76 -10.73 -7.31 -15.07
N LEU A 77 -9.90 -6.26 -15.13
CA LEU A 77 -10.35 -4.88 -15.10
C LEU A 77 -10.68 -4.43 -16.52
N THR A 78 -11.97 -4.32 -16.79
CA THR A 78 -12.48 -3.85 -18.08
C THR A 78 -12.53 -2.32 -18.08
N LEU A 79 -12.08 -1.70 -19.17
CA LEU A 79 -12.16 -0.26 -19.35
C LEU A 79 -13.62 0.16 -19.54
N THR A 80 -13.97 1.34 -19.04
CA THR A 80 -15.30 1.93 -19.23
C THR A 80 -15.62 2.12 -20.71
N GLU A 81 -14.61 2.50 -21.51
CA GLU A 81 -14.67 2.58 -22.97
C GLU A 81 -13.37 2.03 -23.54
N PRO A 82 -13.41 1.24 -24.64
CA PRO A 82 -12.22 0.80 -25.33
C PRO A 82 -11.35 1.98 -25.76
N LEU A 83 -10.07 1.95 -25.40
CA LEU A 83 -9.12 3.02 -25.69
C LEU A 83 -8.27 2.69 -26.92
N GLU A 84 -8.41 3.46 -27.98
CA GLU A 84 -7.55 3.35 -29.17
C GLU A 84 -6.09 3.69 -28.85
N LEU A 85 -5.20 2.75 -29.17
CA LEU A 85 -3.77 2.91 -28.98
C LEU A 85 -3.18 3.65 -30.20
N LYS A 86 -2.68 4.86 -29.95
CA LYS A 86 -1.99 5.66 -30.99
C LYS A 86 -0.60 5.11 -31.22
N GLU A 87 -0.07 5.32 -32.44
CA GLU A 87 1.33 5.03 -32.73
C GLU A 87 2.27 5.76 -31.76
N GLY A 88 3.29 5.04 -31.28
CA GLY A 88 4.25 5.53 -30.31
C GLY A 88 3.99 4.97 -28.90
N LYS A 89 4.38 5.76 -27.90
CA LYS A 89 4.33 5.36 -26.49
C LYS A 89 3.09 5.90 -25.78
N SER A 90 2.39 5.02 -25.09
CA SER A 90 1.27 5.34 -24.23
C SER A 90 1.60 4.92 -22.79
N TYR A 91 1.22 5.72 -21.81
CA TYR A 91 1.57 5.53 -20.41
C TYR A 91 0.32 5.30 -19.57
N TYR A 92 0.39 4.32 -18.67
CA TYR A 92 -0.71 3.93 -17.81
C TYR A 92 -0.19 3.71 -16.40
N TYR A 93 -1.11 3.74 -15.46
CA TYR A 93 -0.81 3.70 -14.04
C TYR A 93 -1.87 2.91 -13.29
N LEU A 94 -1.44 1.90 -12.54
CA LEU A 94 -2.31 1.10 -11.68
C LEU A 94 -2.15 1.51 -10.23
N THR A 95 -3.28 1.83 -9.59
CA THR A 95 -3.36 2.11 -8.16
C THR A 95 -4.29 1.14 -7.46
N ALA A 96 -4.15 1.03 -6.15
CA ALA A 96 -5.10 0.33 -5.33
C ALA A 96 -5.40 1.04 -4.01
N ASP A 97 -6.63 0.86 -3.53
CA ASP A 97 -7.04 1.18 -2.17
C ASP A 97 -7.03 -0.11 -1.36
N LEU A 98 -6.49 -0.08 -0.16
CA LEU A 98 -6.50 -1.21 0.75
C LEU A 98 -7.74 -1.20 1.64
N THR A 99 -8.16 -2.39 2.06
CA THR A 99 -9.20 -2.51 3.09
C THR A 99 -8.65 -2.19 4.48
N GLU A 100 -9.52 -1.74 5.38
CA GLU A 100 -9.20 -1.57 6.81
C GLU A 100 -8.93 -2.91 7.51
N THR A 101 -9.36 -4.01 6.89
CA THR A 101 -9.27 -5.37 7.44
C THR A 101 -8.05 -6.14 6.97
N VAL A 102 -7.22 -5.56 6.06
CA VAL A 102 -6.00 -6.23 5.63
C VAL A 102 -5.11 -6.56 6.83
N GLU A 103 -4.57 -7.77 6.85
CA GLU A 103 -3.68 -8.19 7.94
C GLU A 103 -2.34 -7.47 7.84
N ALA A 104 -1.88 -6.93 8.97
CA ALA A 104 -0.56 -6.33 9.04
C ALA A 104 0.54 -7.38 8.85
N GLY A 105 1.58 -7.02 8.09
CA GLY A 105 2.67 -7.92 7.71
C GLY A 105 2.43 -8.65 6.38
N VAL A 106 1.24 -8.54 5.78
CA VAL A 106 0.98 -9.11 4.47
C VAL A 106 1.70 -8.31 3.39
N ALA A 107 2.41 -9.01 2.53
CA ALA A 107 3.02 -8.44 1.33
C ALA A 107 1.98 -8.34 0.21
N LEU A 108 1.79 -7.15 -0.31
CA LEU A 108 0.81 -6.80 -1.33
C LEU A 108 1.52 -6.43 -2.62
N ASP A 109 0.99 -6.91 -3.74
CA ASP A 109 1.50 -6.56 -5.06
C ASP A 109 0.42 -6.75 -6.13
N LEU A 110 0.59 -6.10 -7.29
CA LEU A 110 -0.24 -6.27 -8.48
C LEU A 110 0.63 -6.84 -9.60
N VAL A 111 0.22 -7.97 -10.14
CA VAL A 111 0.83 -8.59 -11.32
C VAL A 111 -0.08 -8.35 -12.52
N LEU A 112 0.49 -7.98 -13.65
CA LEU A 112 -0.22 -7.72 -14.91
C LEU A 112 0.12 -8.79 -15.97
N PRO A 113 -0.48 -9.99 -15.91
CA PRO A 113 -0.14 -11.08 -16.83
C PRO A 113 -0.61 -10.85 -18.26
N SER A 114 -1.69 -10.11 -18.48
CA SER A 114 -2.27 -9.96 -19.81
C SER A 114 -2.98 -8.63 -20.05
N LEU A 115 -3.14 -8.31 -21.33
CA LEU A 115 -3.95 -7.21 -21.84
C LEU A 115 -4.96 -7.80 -22.84
N THR A 116 -6.16 -7.22 -22.93
CA THR A 116 -7.11 -7.50 -24.02
C THR A 116 -7.02 -6.36 -25.02
N LEU A 117 -6.57 -6.70 -26.24
CA LEU A 117 -6.38 -5.76 -27.34
C LEU A 117 -7.28 -6.15 -28.50
N SER A 118 -8.32 -5.35 -28.80
CA SER A 118 -9.29 -5.60 -29.87
C SER A 118 -9.87 -7.02 -29.84
N GLY A 119 -10.31 -7.46 -28.67
CA GLY A 119 -10.86 -8.79 -28.42
C GLY A 119 -9.86 -9.93 -28.22
N GLU A 120 -8.56 -9.69 -28.44
CA GLU A 120 -7.51 -10.69 -28.29
C GLU A 120 -6.74 -10.51 -26.98
N GLN A 121 -6.55 -11.60 -26.23
CA GLN A 121 -5.72 -11.58 -25.03
C GLN A 121 -4.25 -11.70 -25.42
N THR A 122 -3.45 -10.76 -24.96
CA THR A 122 -2.01 -10.69 -25.20
C THR A 122 -1.25 -10.76 -23.88
N ALA A 123 -0.25 -11.65 -23.80
CA ALA A 123 0.60 -11.76 -22.62
C ALA A 123 1.54 -10.56 -22.47
N VAL A 124 1.78 -10.12 -21.25
CA VAL A 124 2.74 -9.09 -20.90
C VAL A 124 4.13 -9.72 -20.69
N ALA A 125 5.16 -9.16 -21.31
CA ALA A 125 6.51 -9.72 -21.27
C ALA A 125 7.17 -9.66 -19.87
N SER A 126 6.86 -8.62 -19.09
CA SER A 126 7.33 -8.46 -17.70
C SER A 126 6.12 -8.18 -16.81
N PRO A 127 5.35 -9.22 -16.46
CA PRO A 127 4.08 -9.04 -15.76
C PRO A 127 4.23 -8.67 -14.29
N ASP A 128 5.39 -8.90 -13.70
CA ASP A 128 5.67 -8.87 -12.27
C ASP A 128 7.03 -8.16 -12.02
N PRO A 129 7.09 -6.83 -12.15
CA PRO A 129 8.30 -6.10 -11.86
C PRO A 129 8.63 -6.17 -10.36
N ASP A 130 9.92 -6.04 -10.04
CA ASP A 130 10.40 -6.09 -8.66
C ASP A 130 9.79 -5.00 -7.78
N GLY A 131 9.21 -5.41 -6.68
CA GLY A 131 8.64 -4.53 -5.66
C GLY A 131 7.46 -5.17 -4.94
N SER A 132 7.15 -4.65 -3.80
CA SER A 132 5.95 -5.03 -3.04
C SER A 132 5.60 -3.95 -2.01
N ARG A 133 4.40 -4.01 -1.48
CA ARG A 133 3.95 -3.19 -0.35
C ARG A 133 3.72 -4.10 0.85
N GLU A 134 4.17 -3.72 2.03
CA GLU A 134 3.85 -4.44 3.27
C GLU A 134 2.79 -3.65 4.03
N ALA A 135 1.61 -4.24 4.21
CA ALA A 135 0.56 -3.64 5.02
C ALA A 135 0.98 -3.55 6.49
N ARG A 136 0.81 -2.41 7.12
CA ARG A 136 1.18 -2.20 8.52
C ARG A 136 0.15 -1.32 9.24
N ARG A 137 -0.08 -1.62 10.53
CA ARG A 137 -0.85 -0.75 11.39
C ARG A 137 0.06 0.30 12.01
N PHE A 138 -0.36 1.54 11.92
CA PHE A 138 0.32 2.68 12.52
C PHE A 138 -0.44 3.12 13.76
N TYR A 139 0.30 3.36 14.83
CA TYR A 139 -0.23 3.85 16.10
C TYR A 139 0.55 5.08 16.51
N SER A 140 -0.13 6.05 17.11
CA SER A 140 0.52 7.18 17.76
C SER A 140 0.19 7.16 19.25
N MET A 141 1.17 7.53 20.06
CA MET A 141 1.01 7.60 21.51
C MET A 141 -0.11 8.57 21.89
N LYS A 142 -0.96 8.16 22.83
CA LYS A 142 -1.99 9.01 23.41
C LYS A 142 -1.60 9.38 24.84
N SER A 143 -2.15 10.50 25.33
CA SER A 143 -1.95 10.86 26.74
C SER A 143 -2.63 9.84 27.65
N GLY A 144 -2.04 9.60 28.82
CA GLY A 144 -2.51 8.59 29.75
C GLY A 144 -1.96 7.20 29.48
N GLU A 145 -2.75 6.19 29.70
CA GLU A 145 -2.35 4.78 29.62
C GLU A 145 -3.16 4.06 28.53
N GLU A 146 -2.47 3.33 27.67
CA GLU A 146 -3.08 2.56 26.57
C GLU A 146 -2.46 1.18 26.50
N THR A 147 -3.27 0.16 26.15
CA THR A 147 -2.79 -1.20 25.90
C THR A 147 -2.99 -1.58 24.44
N ILE A 148 -1.92 -2.01 23.77
CA ILE A 148 -1.93 -2.44 22.37
C ILE A 148 -1.58 -3.93 22.30
N SER A 149 -2.53 -4.75 21.83
CA SER A 149 -2.27 -6.16 21.52
C SER A 149 -1.49 -6.26 20.21
N VAL A 150 -0.30 -6.83 20.27
CA VAL A 150 0.60 -6.97 19.13
C VAL A 150 0.53 -8.40 18.61
N SER A 151 -0.10 -8.56 17.45
CA SER A 151 -0.25 -9.86 16.77
C SER A 151 0.44 -9.92 15.41
N ALA A 152 0.98 -8.78 14.95
CA ALA A 152 1.67 -8.60 13.69
C ALA A 152 2.60 -7.36 13.79
N PRO A 153 3.51 -7.12 12.85
CA PRO A 153 4.33 -5.92 12.85
C PRO A 153 3.50 -4.64 12.88
N ILE A 154 3.84 -3.74 13.78
CA ILE A 154 3.24 -2.42 13.90
C ILE A 154 4.34 -1.35 13.79
N THR A 155 3.95 -0.14 13.39
CA THR A 155 4.78 1.05 13.51
C THR A 155 4.15 1.97 14.54
N PHE A 156 4.95 2.37 15.51
CA PHE A 156 4.50 3.21 16.62
C PHE A 156 5.26 4.55 16.61
N TYR A 157 4.52 5.63 16.73
CA TYR A 157 5.03 6.99 16.77
C TYR A 157 4.75 7.62 18.14
N ASP A 158 5.42 8.73 18.42
CA ASP A 158 5.00 9.66 19.47
C ASP A 158 3.63 10.28 19.12
N ASP A 159 3.14 11.20 19.94
CA ASP A 159 1.85 11.89 19.75
C ASP A 159 1.84 12.81 18.52
N GLY A 160 3.00 13.15 17.96
CA GLY A 160 3.13 13.92 16.72
C GLY A 160 2.93 13.10 15.45
N GLY A 161 2.93 11.76 15.54
CA GLY A 161 2.77 10.87 14.39
C GLY A 161 3.99 10.81 13.47
N ALA A 162 3.78 10.40 12.21
CA ALA A 162 4.85 10.18 11.25
C ALA A 162 5.61 11.46 10.85
N ASP A 163 4.91 12.57 10.73
CA ASP A 163 5.43 13.81 10.14
C ASP A 163 5.49 14.99 11.13
N GLY A 164 4.93 14.80 12.33
CA GLY A 164 4.84 15.81 13.37
C GLY A 164 5.99 15.77 14.38
N LYS A 165 5.97 16.76 15.27
CA LYS A 165 6.79 16.78 16.48
C LYS A 165 5.90 16.48 17.67
N TYR A 166 6.42 15.76 18.66
CA TYR A 166 5.67 15.52 19.88
C TYR A 166 5.34 16.82 20.61
N THR A 167 4.22 16.80 21.33
CA THR A 167 3.67 17.96 22.02
C THR A 167 4.48 18.23 23.29
N LYS A 168 4.79 19.50 23.54
CA LYS A 168 5.47 19.93 24.77
C LYS A 168 4.63 19.56 26.00
N GLY A 169 5.26 18.87 26.95
CA GLY A 169 4.61 18.44 28.20
C GLY A 169 3.69 17.23 28.00
N PHE A 170 3.80 16.54 26.87
CA PHE A 170 3.10 15.29 26.66
C PHE A 170 3.59 14.20 27.61
N SER A 171 2.66 13.39 28.13
CA SER A 171 2.95 12.21 28.93
C SER A 171 1.97 11.11 28.58
N GLY A 172 2.50 9.93 28.28
CA GLY A 172 1.72 8.75 27.96
C GLY A 172 2.48 7.46 28.27
N THR A 173 1.75 6.40 28.53
CA THR A 173 2.27 5.06 28.76
C THR A 173 1.57 4.09 27.84
N VAL A 174 2.32 3.24 27.15
CA VAL A 174 1.75 2.22 26.27
C VAL A 174 2.26 0.84 26.70
N HIS A 175 1.31 -0.07 26.92
CA HIS A 175 1.57 -1.47 27.20
C HIS A 175 1.41 -2.30 25.92
N PHE A 176 2.51 -2.82 25.41
CA PHE A 176 2.48 -3.76 24.29
C PHE A 176 2.33 -5.19 24.81
N VAL A 177 1.24 -5.85 24.44
CA VAL A 177 0.93 -7.21 24.87
C VAL A 177 1.10 -8.17 23.70
N PRO A 178 2.09 -9.09 23.73
CA PRO A 178 2.26 -10.09 22.69
C PRO A 178 1.19 -11.18 22.78
N ARG A 179 1.06 -12.00 21.73
CA ARG A 179 0.32 -13.27 21.84
C ARG A 179 0.98 -14.18 22.86
N LYS A 180 0.18 -15.09 23.43
CA LYS A 180 0.68 -16.06 24.40
C LYS A 180 1.83 -16.88 23.81
N GLY A 181 2.98 -16.86 24.48
CA GLY A 181 4.18 -17.59 24.06
C GLY A 181 5.07 -16.83 23.08
N GLU A 182 4.70 -15.62 22.68
CA GLU A 182 5.50 -14.74 21.82
C GLU A 182 6.23 -13.67 22.62
N VAL A 183 7.24 -13.06 22.03
CA VAL A 183 7.98 -11.92 22.58
C VAL A 183 7.91 -10.75 21.62
N ILE A 184 7.94 -9.54 22.17
CA ILE A 184 7.99 -8.32 21.36
C ILE A 184 9.44 -7.92 21.12
N ARG A 185 9.79 -7.71 19.87
CA ARG A 185 11.05 -7.09 19.47
C ARG A 185 10.78 -5.63 19.07
N CYS A 186 11.36 -4.71 19.80
CA CYS A 186 11.31 -3.30 19.47
C CYS A 186 12.56 -2.92 18.64
N ARG A 187 12.34 -2.17 17.54
CA ARG A 187 13.40 -1.53 16.77
C ARG A 187 13.12 -0.03 16.72
N ILE A 188 14.05 0.76 17.21
CA ILE A 188 13.97 2.22 17.18
C ILE A 188 14.59 2.68 15.85
N HIS A 189 13.79 3.28 14.96
CA HIS A 189 14.25 3.81 13.68
C HIS A 189 14.71 5.25 13.79
N SER A 190 14.05 6.06 14.65
CA SER A 190 14.41 7.43 14.92
C SER A 190 14.00 7.80 16.33
N LEU A 191 14.87 8.50 17.04
CA LEU A 191 14.58 9.02 18.38
C LEU A 191 15.20 10.40 18.50
N ARG A 192 14.36 11.42 18.71
CA ARG A 192 14.78 12.80 18.97
C ARG A 192 14.02 13.32 20.17
N LEU A 193 14.68 13.39 21.31
CA LEU A 193 14.12 13.92 22.55
C LEU A 193 14.76 15.26 22.90
N HIS A 194 13.97 16.14 23.50
CA HIS A 194 14.52 17.30 24.15
C HIS A 194 15.32 16.87 25.39
N ARG A 195 16.33 17.63 25.79
CA ARG A 195 17.24 17.29 26.90
C ARG A 195 16.59 17.02 28.26
N LEU A 196 15.34 17.45 28.45
CA LEU A 196 14.59 17.28 29.69
C LEU A 196 13.50 16.18 29.57
N ASP A 197 13.37 15.57 28.39
CA ASP A 197 12.38 14.54 28.15
C ASP A 197 13.02 13.15 28.20
N ALA A 198 12.26 12.15 28.56
CA ALA A 198 12.71 10.78 28.64
C ALA A 198 11.75 9.82 27.93
N LEU A 199 12.30 8.81 27.29
CA LEU A 199 11.60 7.60 26.86
C LEU A 199 12.11 6.44 27.70
N THR A 200 11.23 5.82 28.49
CA THR A 200 11.59 4.73 29.37
C THR A 200 10.90 3.44 28.95
N PHE A 201 11.64 2.35 28.93
CA PHE A 201 11.12 1.02 28.66
C PHE A 201 11.06 0.22 29.96
N TYR A 202 9.92 -0.40 30.21
CA TYR A 202 9.69 -1.26 31.34
C TYR A 202 9.43 -2.70 30.90
N HIS A 203 9.84 -3.65 31.71
CA HIS A 203 9.45 -5.05 31.54
C HIS A 203 8.28 -5.35 32.46
N GLY A 204 7.13 -5.73 31.86
CA GLY A 204 5.91 -6.04 32.61
C GLY A 204 4.81 -4.98 32.45
N MET A 205 3.70 -5.20 33.17
CA MET A 205 2.47 -4.38 33.04
C MET A 205 2.45 -3.14 33.95
N LYS A 206 3.47 -2.94 34.76
CA LYS A 206 3.57 -1.75 35.63
C LYS A 206 4.96 -1.16 35.51
N ALA A 207 5.02 0.16 35.45
CA ALA A 207 6.25 0.91 35.67
C ALA A 207 6.62 0.76 37.17
N GLU A 208 7.31 -0.31 37.53
CA GLU A 208 7.91 -0.40 38.86
C GLU A 208 9.14 0.49 38.86
N GLU A 209 9.14 1.48 39.74
CA GLU A 209 10.36 2.22 40.04
C GLU A 209 11.33 1.22 40.71
N ASP A 210 12.43 0.92 40.00
CA ASP A 210 13.55 0.22 40.60
C ASP A 210 14.05 1.09 41.77
N LYS A 211 13.88 0.57 42.97
CA LYS A 211 14.41 1.17 44.19
C LYS A 211 15.90 0.90 44.32
#